data_5860807adc7578328da8b4e6b91a167b
#
_entry.id   5860807adc7578328da8b4e6b91a167b
#
_cell.length_a   1.000
_cell.length_b   1.000
_cell.length_c   1.000
_cell.angle_alpha   90.00
_cell.angle_beta   90.00
_cell.angle_gamma   90.00
#
_symmetry.space_group_name_H-M   'P 1'
#
loop_
_entity.id
_entity.type
_entity.pdbx_description
1 polymer ?
#
loop_
_entity_poly.entity_id
_entity_poly.type
_entity_poly.pdbx_seq_one_letter_code
_entity_poly.pdbx_strand_id
1 'polypeptide(L)'
;EELRPYNAYYADDTNEKKIYLTFDCGYENGNTPLILDALKKHQAPAVFFVVGNFISDNPDLIKRIVSEGHIVGNHTMTHPDMSGISSLDAFRKQLNGVAELYESVTGEKMTKFYRPPQGVYSTSNLKMAKDLGYTTFFWSLAYVDWIQNQQPSKDEAFQKLLSRIHPGAIVLLHNTSTTNGQILDELLTKWEDMDYQFHSLKELSET
;
A
#
# COMPACT_ATOMS: atom_id res chain seq x y z
N GLU A 1 7.39 -10.28 -15.72
CA GLU A 1 6.79 -10.48 -17.05
C GLU A 1 5.38 -11.05 -17.01
N GLU A 2 5.09 -11.98 -16.08
CA GLU A 2 3.77 -12.62 -15.98
C GLU A 2 2.65 -11.69 -15.55
N LEU A 3 2.98 -10.56 -14.89
CA LEU A 3 1.99 -9.64 -14.34
C LEU A 3 1.62 -8.51 -15.31
N ARG A 4 2.51 -8.12 -16.22
CA ARG A 4 2.29 -7.00 -17.14
C ARG A 4 1.00 -7.10 -17.97
N PRO A 5 0.64 -8.26 -18.54
CA PRO A 5 -0.59 -8.39 -19.32
C PRO A 5 -1.84 -8.08 -18.51
N TYR A 6 -1.76 -8.14 -17.18
CA TYR A 6 -2.88 -7.89 -16.26
C TYR A 6 -2.81 -6.52 -15.61
N ASN A 7 -1.95 -5.63 -16.10
CA ASN A 7 -1.74 -4.31 -15.51
C ASN A 7 -1.40 -4.43 -14.01
N ALA A 8 -0.45 -5.32 -13.71
CA ALA A 8 -0.03 -5.65 -12.36
C ALA A 8 1.48 -5.51 -12.21
N TYR A 9 1.93 -5.05 -11.03
CA TYR A 9 3.33 -4.73 -10.76
C TYR A 9 3.74 -5.25 -9.39
N TYR A 10 5.00 -5.71 -9.25
CA TYR A 10 5.62 -5.99 -7.96
C TYR A 10 6.84 -5.10 -7.72
N ALA A 11 7.37 -4.48 -8.75
CA ALA A 11 8.49 -3.54 -8.70
C ALA A 11 8.51 -2.70 -9.98
N ASP A 12 9.28 -1.63 -9.96
CA ASP A 12 9.63 -0.87 -11.15
C ASP A 12 10.91 -1.45 -11.76
N ASP A 13 10.88 -1.75 -13.05
CA ASP A 13 12.06 -2.25 -13.78
C ASP A 13 12.95 -1.07 -14.15
N THR A 14 13.74 -0.62 -13.20
CA THR A 14 14.64 0.54 -13.36
C THR A 14 15.93 0.33 -12.58
N ASN A 15 17.01 0.98 -13.05
CA ASN A 15 18.27 1.09 -12.30
C ASN A 15 18.32 2.37 -11.47
N GLU A 16 17.34 3.25 -11.60
CA GLU A 16 17.25 4.46 -10.79
C GLU A 16 16.89 4.14 -9.35
N LYS A 17 17.52 4.83 -8.42
CA LYS A 17 17.27 4.62 -6.99
C LYS A 17 15.94 5.25 -6.55
N LYS A 18 14.85 4.64 -6.99
CA LYS A 18 13.48 5.02 -6.65
C LYS A 18 12.89 4.02 -5.68
N ILE A 19 12.16 4.52 -4.70
CA ILE A 19 11.38 3.72 -3.75
C ILE A 19 9.93 4.16 -3.82
N TYR A 20 9.03 3.18 -3.86
CA TYR A 20 7.59 3.37 -3.81
C TYR A 20 7.07 2.86 -2.47
N LEU A 21 6.66 3.77 -1.59
CA LEU A 21 6.18 3.42 -0.25
C LEU A 21 4.71 3.06 -0.28
N THR A 22 4.35 1.92 0.32
CA THR A 22 2.96 1.49 0.46
C THR A 22 2.70 0.97 1.86
N PHE A 23 1.46 1.18 2.33
CA PHE A 23 1.00 0.76 3.64
C PHE A 23 -0.31 0.01 3.49
N ASP A 24 -0.39 -1.20 4.04
CA ASP A 24 -1.65 -1.95 4.13
C ASP A 24 -2.31 -1.62 5.47
N CYS A 25 -3.57 -1.18 5.41
CA CYS A 25 -4.30 -0.65 6.55
C CYS A 25 -5.58 -1.44 6.79
N GLY A 26 -5.53 -2.38 7.74
CA GLY A 26 -6.70 -3.18 8.15
C GLY A 26 -7.52 -2.51 9.25
N TYR A 27 -6.85 -1.83 10.16
CA TYR A 27 -7.48 -1.05 11.24
C TYR A 27 -6.48 -0.01 11.75
N GLU A 28 -6.94 0.90 12.62
CA GLU A 28 -6.10 1.94 13.21
C GLU A 28 -5.82 1.64 14.68
N ASN A 29 -4.55 1.79 15.08
CA ASN A 29 -4.13 1.58 16.47
C ASN A 29 -3.19 2.67 16.99
N GLY A 30 -3.21 3.86 16.37
CA GLY A 30 -2.45 5.03 16.81
C GLY A 30 -1.14 5.29 16.06
N ASN A 31 -0.73 4.40 15.16
CA ASN A 31 0.55 4.55 14.45
C ASN A 31 0.42 5.35 13.15
N THR A 32 -0.76 5.41 12.53
CA THR A 32 -0.91 6.09 11.23
C THR A 32 -0.56 7.58 11.30
N PRO A 33 -0.94 8.35 12.34
CA PRO A 33 -0.50 9.74 12.44
C PRO A 33 1.03 9.90 12.47
N LEU A 34 1.74 9.02 13.17
CA LEU A 34 3.21 9.03 13.20
C LEU A 34 3.81 8.77 11.83
N ILE A 35 3.22 7.82 11.10
CA ILE A 35 3.63 7.50 9.72
C ILE A 35 3.42 8.72 8.82
N LEU A 36 2.26 9.36 8.90
CA LEU A 36 1.95 10.54 8.10
C LEU A 36 2.88 11.72 8.42
N ASP A 37 3.20 11.92 9.70
CA ASP A 37 4.15 12.96 10.12
C ASP A 37 5.54 12.73 9.50
N ALA A 38 6.03 11.49 9.52
CA ALA A 38 7.31 11.14 8.93
C ALA A 38 7.32 11.34 7.41
N LEU A 39 6.27 10.90 6.72
CA LEU A 39 6.14 11.09 5.28
C LEU A 39 6.13 12.58 4.92
N LYS A 40 5.42 13.39 5.67
CA LYS A 40 5.36 14.84 5.45
C LYS A 40 6.72 15.49 5.62
N LYS A 41 7.45 15.13 6.67
CA LYS A 41 8.79 15.65 6.95
C LYS A 41 9.75 15.42 5.77
N HIS A 42 9.68 14.24 5.15
CA HIS A 42 10.54 13.85 4.04
C HIS A 42 9.94 14.18 2.67
N GLN A 43 8.74 14.77 2.62
CA GLN A 43 8.01 15.01 1.37
C GLN A 43 7.87 13.72 0.53
N ALA A 44 7.69 12.60 1.21
CA ALA A 44 7.61 11.28 0.59
C ALA A 44 6.16 10.92 0.30
N PRO A 45 5.78 10.69 -0.98
CA PRO A 45 4.45 10.21 -1.31
C PRO A 45 4.31 8.73 -0.94
N ALA A 46 3.09 8.32 -0.63
CA ALA A 46 2.78 6.91 -0.35
C ALA A 46 1.39 6.55 -0.83
N VAL A 47 1.15 5.25 -0.97
CA VAL A 47 -0.19 4.70 -1.21
C VAL A 47 -0.60 3.90 0.02
N PHE A 48 -1.78 4.18 0.54
CA PHE A 48 -2.39 3.47 1.65
C PHE A 48 -3.48 2.56 1.09
N PHE A 49 -3.25 1.25 1.08
CA PHE A 49 -4.25 0.28 0.67
C PHE A 49 -5.12 -0.08 1.86
N VAL A 50 -6.39 0.31 1.80
CA VAL A 50 -7.30 0.25 2.95
C VAL A 50 -8.43 -0.73 2.72
N VAL A 51 -8.83 -1.41 3.80
CA VAL A 51 -10.05 -2.21 3.82
C VAL A 51 -11.25 -1.33 4.19
N GLY A 52 -12.46 -1.83 3.96
CA GLY A 52 -13.67 -1.05 4.15
C GLY A 52 -13.82 -0.45 5.55
N ASN A 53 -13.59 -1.25 6.60
CA ASN A 53 -13.71 -0.76 7.98
C ASN A 53 -12.70 0.31 8.35
N PHE A 54 -11.53 0.32 7.73
CA PHE A 54 -10.55 1.40 7.98
C PHE A 54 -11.12 2.76 7.57
N ILE A 55 -11.83 2.82 6.43
CA ILE A 55 -12.47 4.05 5.97
C ILE A 55 -13.62 4.44 6.89
N SER A 56 -14.55 3.51 7.18
CA SER A 56 -15.74 3.80 7.98
C SER A 56 -15.42 4.18 9.41
N ASP A 57 -14.38 3.58 10.00
CA ASP A 57 -13.98 3.85 11.38
C ASP A 57 -13.07 5.09 11.51
N ASN A 58 -12.40 5.50 10.44
CA ASN A 58 -11.39 6.54 10.48
C ASN A 58 -11.54 7.56 9.33
N PRO A 59 -12.71 8.19 9.16
CA PRO A 59 -12.93 9.11 8.05
C PRO A 59 -11.99 10.32 8.08
N ASP A 60 -11.63 10.81 9.26
CA ASP A 60 -10.74 11.96 9.40
C ASP A 60 -9.29 11.60 8.96
N LEU A 61 -8.85 10.37 9.24
CA LEU A 61 -7.54 9.91 8.76
C LEU A 61 -7.52 9.78 7.23
N ILE A 62 -8.61 9.29 6.64
CA ILE A 62 -8.73 9.21 5.18
C ILE A 62 -8.59 10.61 4.57
N LYS A 63 -9.29 11.60 5.12
CA LYS A 63 -9.19 12.99 4.67
C LYS A 63 -7.79 13.55 4.82
N ARG A 64 -7.12 13.25 5.93
CA ARG A 64 -5.74 13.67 6.16
C ARG A 64 -4.78 13.05 5.14
N ILE A 65 -4.90 11.74 4.90
CA ILE A 65 -4.08 11.03 3.90
C ILE A 65 -4.18 11.71 2.54
N VAL A 66 -5.39 12.00 2.11
CA VAL A 66 -5.66 12.64 0.81
C VAL A 66 -5.14 14.08 0.80
N SER A 67 -5.40 14.87 1.84
CA SER A 67 -4.99 16.26 1.90
C SER A 67 -3.47 16.44 1.93
N GLU A 68 -2.73 15.46 2.45
CA GLU A 68 -1.27 15.48 2.47
C GLU A 68 -0.64 14.90 1.20
N GLY A 69 -1.44 14.61 0.17
CA GLY A 69 -0.97 14.25 -1.17
C GLY A 69 -0.74 12.76 -1.40
N HIS A 70 -1.20 11.91 -0.49
CA HIS A 70 -1.09 10.47 -0.64
C HIS A 70 -2.30 9.90 -1.37
N ILE A 71 -2.14 8.69 -1.92
CA ILE A 71 -3.22 7.97 -2.60
C ILE A 71 -3.80 6.94 -1.66
N VAL A 72 -5.12 6.80 -1.65
CA VAL A 72 -5.83 5.71 -0.97
C VAL A 72 -6.16 4.66 -2.02
N GLY A 73 -5.60 3.45 -1.85
CA GLY A 73 -5.85 2.31 -2.71
C GLY A 73 -6.83 1.32 -2.07
N ASN A 74 -7.31 0.39 -2.88
CA ASN A 74 -8.36 -0.56 -2.52
C ASN A 74 -7.74 -1.88 -2.06
N HIS A 75 -8.04 -2.27 -0.81
CA HIS A 75 -7.59 -3.54 -0.24
C HIS A 75 -8.77 -4.47 0.11
N THR A 76 -9.89 -4.31 -0.59
CA THR A 76 -11.17 -5.03 -0.45
C THR A 76 -12.00 -4.60 0.77
N MET A 77 -13.27 -5.00 0.77
CA MET A 77 -14.22 -4.63 1.84
C MET A 77 -13.93 -5.36 3.14
N THR A 78 -13.67 -6.66 3.06
CA THR A 78 -13.62 -7.55 4.24
C THR A 78 -12.34 -8.37 4.34
N HIS A 79 -11.35 -8.11 3.47
CA HIS A 79 -10.06 -8.79 3.45
C HIS A 79 -10.18 -10.32 3.27
N PRO A 80 -10.99 -10.81 2.30
CA PRO A 80 -11.08 -12.25 2.06
C PRO A 80 -9.91 -12.76 1.23
N ASP A 81 -9.79 -14.08 1.12
CA ASP A 81 -8.95 -14.68 0.09
C ASP A 81 -9.64 -14.50 -1.27
N MET A 82 -9.20 -13.50 -2.02
CA MET A 82 -9.80 -13.17 -3.30
C MET A 82 -9.55 -14.24 -4.37
N SER A 83 -8.53 -15.09 -4.22
CA SER A 83 -8.20 -16.12 -5.20
C SER A 83 -9.30 -17.18 -5.33
N GLY A 84 -10.11 -17.36 -4.31
CA GLY A 84 -11.27 -18.25 -4.32
C GLY A 84 -12.51 -17.67 -4.97
N ILE A 85 -12.51 -16.38 -5.33
CA ILE A 85 -13.68 -15.72 -5.94
C ILE A 85 -13.62 -15.91 -7.45
N SER A 86 -14.59 -16.66 -8.00
CA SER A 86 -14.66 -16.97 -9.43
C SER A 86 -15.67 -16.10 -10.19
N SER A 87 -16.54 -15.39 -9.49
CA SER A 87 -17.56 -14.52 -10.05
C SER A 87 -17.07 -13.08 -10.16
N LEU A 88 -17.20 -12.48 -11.34
CA LEU A 88 -16.88 -11.06 -11.52
C LEU A 88 -17.75 -10.17 -10.63
N ASP A 89 -19.02 -10.52 -10.44
CA ASP A 89 -19.92 -9.75 -9.58
C ASP A 89 -19.48 -9.77 -8.12
N ALA A 90 -19.07 -10.93 -7.59
CA ALA A 90 -18.58 -11.04 -6.23
C ALA A 90 -17.26 -10.30 -6.05
N PHE A 91 -16.37 -10.39 -7.03
CA PHE A 91 -15.11 -9.66 -7.04
C PHE A 91 -15.35 -8.15 -7.05
N ARG A 92 -16.23 -7.68 -7.96
CA ARG A 92 -16.58 -6.26 -8.07
C ARG A 92 -17.19 -5.71 -6.78
N LYS A 93 -18.05 -6.47 -6.10
CA LYS A 93 -18.65 -6.04 -4.83
C LYS A 93 -17.60 -5.76 -3.75
N GLN A 94 -16.57 -6.58 -3.66
CA GLN A 94 -15.47 -6.36 -2.72
C GLN A 94 -14.74 -5.05 -3.00
N LEU A 95 -14.57 -4.68 -4.25
CA LEU A 95 -13.89 -3.44 -4.63
C LEU A 95 -14.83 -2.23 -4.58
N ASN A 96 -16.05 -2.35 -5.10
CA ASN A 96 -17.00 -1.23 -5.14
C ASN A 96 -17.42 -0.77 -3.74
N GLY A 97 -17.54 -1.68 -2.80
CA GLY A 97 -17.87 -1.32 -1.42
C GLY A 97 -16.87 -0.32 -0.82
N VAL A 98 -15.58 -0.55 -1.04
CA VAL A 98 -14.51 0.36 -0.60
C VAL A 98 -14.58 1.69 -1.37
N ALA A 99 -14.74 1.62 -2.68
CA ALA A 99 -14.81 2.81 -3.53
C ALA A 99 -15.97 3.72 -3.14
N GLU A 100 -17.14 3.14 -2.84
CA GLU A 100 -18.32 3.88 -2.39
C GLU A 100 -18.10 4.55 -1.03
N LEU A 101 -17.48 3.83 -0.08
CA LEU A 101 -17.12 4.41 1.21
C LEU A 101 -16.16 5.58 1.07
N TYR A 102 -15.14 5.43 0.22
CA TYR A 102 -14.19 6.50 -0.05
C TYR A 102 -14.87 7.73 -0.61
N GLU A 103 -15.74 7.56 -1.61
CA GLU A 103 -16.48 8.67 -2.22
C GLU A 103 -17.41 9.34 -1.20
N SER A 104 -18.05 8.57 -0.33
CA SER A 104 -18.93 9.13 0.71
C SER A 104 -18.17 9.99 1.73
N VAL A 105 -16.89 9.66 2.00
CA VAL A 105 -16.06 10.39 2.95
C VAL A 105 -15.39 11.61 2.32
N THR A 106 -14.89 11.47 1.09
CA THR A 106 -14.05 12.50 0.44
C THR A 106 -14.79 13.34 -0.58
N GLY A 107 -15.94 12.88 -1.09
CA GLY A 107 -16.64 13.50 -2.20
C GLY A 107 -15.97 13.29 -3.56
N GLU A 108 -14.90 12.49 -3.61
CA GLU A 108 -14.12 12.22 -4.81
C GLU A 108 -14.13 10.74 -5.14
N LYS A 109 -13.96 10.42 -6.44
CA LYS A 109 -13.82 9.04 -6.87
C LYS A 109 -12.48 8.49 -6.44
N MET A 110 -12.46 7.22 -6.01
CA MET A 110 -11.26 6.53 -5.58
C MET A 110 -10.35 6.23 -6.77
N THR A 111 -9.07 6.44 -6.59
CA THR A 111 -8.05 5.98 -7.53
C THR A 111 -8.13 4.46 -7.66
N LYS A 112 -8.10 3.95 -8.89
CA LYS A 112 -8.26 2.50 -9.14
C LYS A 112 -6.94 1.74 -8.99
N PHE A 113 -6.39 1.79 -7.79
CA PHE A 113 -5.27 0.97 -7.35
C PHE A 113 -5.77 -0.10 -6.41
N TYR A 114 -5.32 -1.33 -6.63
CA TYR A 114 -5.77 -2.51 -5.90
C TYR A 114 -4.58 -3.33 -5.42
N ARG A 115 -4.70 -3.87 -4.21
CA ARG A 115 -3.78 -4.89 -3.70
C ARG A 115 -4.60 -6.03 -3.12
N PRO A 116 -4.42 -7.26 -3.64
CA PRO A 116 -5.14 -8.41 -3.08
C PRO A 116 -4.68 -8.69 -1.64
N PRO A 117 -5.63 -9.04 -0.75
CA PRO A 117 -5.28 -9.45 0.62
C PRO A 117 -4.24 -10.56 0.62
N GLN A 118 -3.21 -10.42 1.48
CA GLN A 118 -2.09 -11.33 1.63
C GLN A 118 -1.26 -11.55 0.35
N GLY A 119 -1.52 -10.79 -0.72
CA GLY A 119 -0.87 -11.01 -2.00
C GLY A 119 -1.30 -12.29 -2.71
N VAL A 120 -2.38 -12.92 -2.28
CA VAL A 120 -2.89 -14.16 -2.89
C VAL A 120 -3.76 -13.81 -4.08
N TYR A 121 -3.48 -14.44 -5.20
CA TYR A 121 -4.19 -14.13 -6.44
C TYR A 121 -4.30 -15.38 -7.33
N SER A 122 -5.23 -15.30 -8.30
CA SER A 122 -5.30 -16.22 -9.44
C SER A 122 -5.20 -15.41 -10.73
N THR A 123 -4.88 -16.05 -11.82
CA THR A 123 -4.86 -15.40 -13.13
C THR A 123 -6.22 -14.80 -13.49
N SER A 124 -7.31 -15.49 -13.15
CA SER A 124 -8.66 -14.98 -13.38
C SER A 124 -8.96 -13.72 -12.56
N ASN A 125 -8.47 -13.65 -11.31
CA ASN A 125 -8.62 -12.45 -10.47
C ASN A 125 -7.85 -11.25 -11.04
N LEU A 126 -6.63 -11.47 -11.52
CA LEU A 126 -5.84 -10.40 -12.15
C LEU A 126 -6.56 -9.83 -13.36
N LYS A 127 -7.17 -10.72 -14.17
CA LYS A 127 -7.99 -10.30 -15.32
C LYS A 127 -9.22 -9.51 -14.87
N MET A 128 -9.92 -9.97 -13.83
CA MET A 128 -11.08 -9.27 -13.29
C MET A 128 -10.71 -7.86 -12.82
N ALA A 129 -9.60 -7.70 -12.09
CA ALA A 129 -9.14 -6.40 -11.64
C ALA A 129 -8.84 -5.48 -12.83
N LYS A 130 -8.14 -5.98 -13.83
CA LYS A 130 -7.86 -5.23 -15.06
C LYS A 130 -9.13 -4.83 -15.79
N ASP A 131 -10.08 -5.74 -15.96
CA ASP A 131 -11.34 -5.48 -16.65
C ASP A 131 -12.17 -4.41 -15.93
N LEU A 132 -12.03 -4.30 -14.60
CA LEU A 132 -12.68 -3.25 -13.82
C LEU A 132 -11.89 -1.92 -13.82
N GLY A 133 -10.77 -1.86 -14.52
CA GLY A 133 -9.96 -0.66 -14.67
C GLY A 133 -8.91 -0.46 -13.58
N TYR A 134 -8.66 -1.46 -12.74
CA TYR A 134 -7.66 -1.36 -11.66
C TYR A 134 -6.25 -1.69 -12.13
N THR A 135 -5.28 -1.00 -11.54
CA THR A 135 -3.88 -1.40 -11.55
C THR A 135 -3.61 -2.16 -10.26
N THR A 136 -3.07 -3.38 -10.38
CA THR A 136 -2.79 -4.23 -9.22
C THR A 136 -1.33 -4.09 -8.79
N PHE A 137 -1.11 -3.81 -7.49
CA PHE A 137 0.23 -3.64 -6.95
C PHE A 137 0.51 -4.67 -5.86
N PHE A 138 1.50 -5.52 -6.13
CA PHE A 138 2.15 -6.36 -5.13
C PHE A 138 3.30 -5.58 -4.50
N TRP A 139 4.36 -6.25 -4.09
CA TRP A 139 5.55 -5.64 -3.50
C TRP A 139 6.77 -6.46 -3.81
N SER A 140 7.94 -5.86 -3.68
CA SER A 140 9.23 -6.55 -3.82
C SER A 140 10.03 -6.57 -2.53
N LEU A 141 9.62 -5.78 -1.52
CA LEU A 141 10.27 -5.73 -0.22
C LEU A 141 9.22 -5.63 0.88
N ALA A 142 9.32 -6.52 1.86
CA ALA A 142 8.50 -6.53 3.06
C ALA A 142 9.23 -7.24 4.18
N TYR A 143 8.74 -7.14 5.41
CA TYR A 143 9.23 -7.90 6.55
C TYR A 143 8.05 -8.21 7.48
N VAL A 144 8.26 -9.12 8.44
CA VAL A 144 7.19 -9.54 9.35
C VAL A 144 6.99 -8.45 10.41
N ASP A 145 6.05 -7.55 10.15
CA ASP A 145 5.73 -6.41 11.00
C ASP A 145 4.30 -6.43 11.56
N TRP A 146 3.47 -7.42 11.15
CA TRP A 146 2.05 -7.45 11.48
C TRP A 146 1.69 -8.21 12.76
N ILE A 147 2.64 -8.91 13.38
CA ILE A 147 2.37 -9.68 14.61
C ILE A 147 2.44 -8.73 15.79
N GLN A 148 1.28 -8.36 16.36
CA GLN A 148 1.17 -7.28 17.34
C GLN A 148 1.94 -7.55 18.63
N ASN A 149 1.95 -8.79 19.10
CA ASN A 149 2.66 -9.16 20.34
C ASN A 149 4.10 -9.63 20.10
N GLN A 150 4.60 -9.52 18.89
CA GLN A 150 5.97 -9.89 18.50
C GLN A 150 6.54 -8.86 17.53
N GLN A 151 6.51 -7.60 17.94
CA GLN A 151 7.04 -6.54 17.08
C GLN A 151 8.56 -6.64 16.97
N PRO A 152 9.12 -6.49 15.76
CA PRO A 152 10.57 -6.52 15.59
C PRO A 152 11.24 -5.35 16.32
N SER A 153 12.47 -5.54 16.74
CA SER A 153 13.28 -4.45 17.25
C SER A 153 13.62 -3.47 16.14
N LYS A 154 13.99 -2.24 16.50
CA LYS A 154 14.47 -1.24 15.54
C LYS A 154 15.65 -1.77 14.72
N ASP A 155 16.62 -2.38 15.38
CA ASP A 155 17.80 -2.92 14.70
C ASP A 155 17.44 -4.02 13.71
N GLU A 156 16.54 -4.92 14.08
CA GLU A 156 16.06 -5.98 13.19
C GLU A 156 15.32 -5.40 11.98
N ALA A 157 14.44 -4.41 12.20
CA ALA A 157 13.72 -3.75 11.13
C ALA A 157 14.69 -3.06 10.16
N PHE A 158 15.65 -2.29 10.69
CA PHE A 158 16.65 -1.62 9.84
C PHE A 158 17.51 -2.62 9.08
N GLN A 159 17.96 -3.69 9.74
CA GLN A 159 18.78 -4.69 9.09
C GLN A 159 18.05 -5.30 7.88
N LYS A 160 16.78 -5.64 8.03
CA LYS A 160 16.00 -6.23 6.95
C LYS A 160 15.65 -5.22 5.85
N LEU A 161 15.18 -4.05 6.23
CA LEU A 161 14.72 -3.05 5.28
C LEU A 161 15.88 -2.41 4.51
N LEU A 162 17.02 -2.19 5.15
CA LEU A 162 18.18 -1.60 4.47
C LEU A 162 18.94 -2.61 3.62
N SER A 163 19.05 -3.87 4.06
CA SER A 163 19.77 -4.90 3.31
C SER A 163 19.01 -5.38 2.08
N ARG A 164 17.68 -5.30 2.10
CA ARG A 164 16.81 -5.78 1.02
C ARG A 164 16.42 -4.72 0.01
N ILE A 165 16.71 -3.44 0.27
CA ILE A 165 16.32 -2.36 -0.63
C ILE A 165 17.03 -2.50 -1.98
N HIS A 166 16.32 -2.14 -3.03
CA HIS A 166 16.86 -2.16 -4.39
C HIS A 166 16.19 -1.05 -5.22
N PRO A 167 16.82 -0.61 -6.33
CA PRO A 167 16.19 0.36 -7.23
C PRO A 167 14.82 -0.14 -7.73
N GLY A 168 13.82 0.74 -7.67
CA GLY A 168 12.47 0.39 -8.13
C GLY A 168 11.64 -0.41 -7.15
N ALA A 169 12.07 -0.56 -5.89
CA ALA A 169 11.36 -1.34 -4.90
C ALA A 169 9.97 -0.77 -4.60
N ILE A 170 8.96 -1.64 -4.61
CA ILE A 170 7.67 -1.38 -3.98
C ILE A 170 7.74 -1.96 -2.58
N VAL A 171 7.67 -1.10 -1.58
CA VAL A 171 7.84 -1.49 -0.17
C VAL A 171 6.46 -1.63 0.47
N LEU A 172 6.21 -2.78 1.09
CA LEU A 172 5.02 -3.04 1.89
C LEU A 172 5.35 -2.92 3.37
N LEU A 173 4.67 -2.00 4.04
CA LEU A 173 4.66 -1.84 5.48
C LEU A 173 3.22 -1.85 5.98
N HIS A 174 2.99 -2.32 7.21
CA HIS A 174 1.67 -2.27 7.83
C HIS A 174 1.58 -1.08 8.78
N ASN A 175 0.46 -0.38 8.73
CA ASN A 175 0.20 0.79 9.59
C ASN A 175 0.03 0.41 11.05
N THR A 176 -0.31 -0.84 11.34
CA THR A 176 -0.55 -1.32 12.70
C THR A 176 0.75 -1.67 13.45
N SER A 177 1.89 -1.61 12.77
CA SER A 177 3.19 -1.89 13.40
C SER A 177 3.67 -0.71 14.24
N THR A 178 3.79 -0.91 15.54
CA THR A 178 4.36 0.07 16.44
C THR A 178 5.82 0.38 16.06
N THR A 179 6.57 -0.63 15.66
CA THR A 179 7.95 -0.46 15.18
C THR A 179 7.99 0.48 13.98
N ASN A 180 7.12 0.27 12.98
CA ASN A 180 7.07 1.15 11.80
C ASN A 180 6.76 2.60 12.18
N GLY A 181 5.80 2.80 13.08
CA GLY A 181 5.46 4.15 13.56
C GLY A 181 6.65 4.85 14.23
N GLN A 182 7.47 4.10 14.95
CA GLN A 182 8.63 4.65 15.65
C GLN A 182 9.84 4.89 14.76
N ILE A 183 10.06 4.06 13.73
CA ILE A 183 11.31 4.09 12.95
C ILE A 183 11.20 4.81 11.60
N LEU A 184 10.00 5.13 11.13
CA LEU A 184 9.83 5.54 9.74
C LEU A 184 10.65 6.80 9.39
N ASP A 185 10.64 7.80 10.26
CA ASP A 185 11.45 9.02 10.04
C ASP A 185 12.94 8.66 9.83
N GLU A 186 13.51 7.88 10.74
CA GLU A 186 14.90 7.46 10.65
C GLU A 186 15.15 6.54 9.44
N LEU A 187 14.21 5.65 9.13
CA LEU A 187 14.31 4.76 7.98
C LEU A 187 14.38 5.55 6.66
N LEU A 188 13.51 6.54 6.52
CA LEU A 188 13.51 7.38 5.31
C LEU A 188 14.81 8.17 5.20
N THR A 189 15.34 8.69 6.30
CA THR A 189 16.64 9.35 6.34
C THR A 189 17.75 8.41 5.88
N LYS A 190 17.76 7.17 6.37
CA LYS A 190 18.77 6.18 5.99
C LYS A 190 18.71 5.83 4.50
N TRP A 191 17.51 5.70 3.93
CA TRP A 191 17.36 5.46 2.49
C TRP A 191 17.79 6.68 1.66
N GLU A 192 17.49 7.90 2.14
CA GLU A 192 17.98 9.11 1.48
C GLU A 192 19.50 9.19 1.50
N ASP A 193 20.14 8.79 2.61
CA ASP A 193 21.61 8.71 2.73
C ASP A 193 22.23 7.68 1.78
N MET A 194 21.44 6.72 1.31
CA MET A 194 21.82 5.76 0.27
C MET A 194 21.50 6.26 -1.15
N ASP A 195 21.13 7.52 -1.29
CA ASP A 195 20.75 8.19 -2.54
C ASP A 195 19.43 7.75 -3.16
N TYR A 196 18.54 7.14 -2.37
CA TYR A 196 17.19 6.81 -2.83
C TYR A 196 16.27 8.03 -2.77
N GLN A 197 15.33 8.09 -3.72
CA GLN A 197 14.25 9.06 -3.77
C GLN A 197 12.90 8.36 -3.69
N PHE A 198 11.93 9.01 -3.07
CA PHE A 198 10.58 8.47 -2.91
C PHE A 198 9.69 8.94 -4.04
N HIS A 199 9.03 8.01 -4.71
CA HIS A 199 8.17 8.26 -5.86
C HIS A 199 6.77 7.70 -5.63
N SER A 200 5.79 8.23 -6.35
CA SER A 200 4.41 7.75 -6.29
C SER A 200 4.20 6.57 -7.26
N LEU A 201 3.44 5.56 -6.83
CA LEU A 201 3.02 4.46 -7.71
C LEU A 201 2.27 4.95 -8.95
N LYS A 202 1.74 6.17 -8.91
CA LYS A 202 1.10 6.78 -10.06
C LYS A 202 2.00 6.80 -11.30
N GLU A 203 3.30 6.94 -11.10
CA GLU A 203 4.26 6.90 -12.21
C GLU A 203 4.25 5.58 -12.96
N LEU A 204 4.06 4.46 -12.25
CA LEU A 204 3.98 3.13 -12.89
C LEU A 204 2.68 2.94 -13.67
N SER A 205 1.58 3.48 -13.15
CA SER A 205 0.27 3.32 -13.78
C SER A 205 0.10 4.17 -15.04
N GLU A 206 0.93 5.18 -15.24
CA GLU A 206 0.90 6.08 -16.41
C GLU A 206 1.78 5.60 -17.56
N THR A 207 2.54 4.54 -17.36
CA THR A 207 3.35 3.92 -18.40
C THR A 207 2.62 2.75 -19.05
#